data_360911f90570e0e5bb5099f5d1eeabea
#
_entry.id   360911f90570e0e5bb5099f5d1eeabea
#
_cell.length_a   1.000
_cell.length_b   1.000
_cell.length_c   1.000
_cell.angle_alpha   90.00
_cell.angle_beta   90.00
_cell.angle_gamma   90.00
#
_symmetry.space_group_name_H-M   'P 1'
#
loop_
_entity.id
_entity.type
_entity.pdbx_description
1 polymer ?
#
loop_
_entity_poly.entity_id
_entity_poly.type
_entity_poly.pdbx_seq_one_letter_code
_entity_poly.pdbx_strand_id
1 'polypeptide(L)'
;MSNKMELDVTIRQAELGDLDQLIWIEEQNFSPEEAASPAALKERIQQISDTFLVVVLEGQVAGYVVGPALSSRYLTDDVFDKVVPNPAQAGFIAIQSLSVHPDYQGQGLGTLLLAALKEVAVQQNRAGISLTCHDYLVSYYEMNGFIDEGISESTHGGATWFNLVWDSPYYKEKA
;
A
#
# COMPACT_ATOMS: atom_id res chain seq x y z
N MET A 1 26.20 26.61 11.97
CA MET A 1 25.04 25.96 12.61
C MET A 1 24.09 25.53 11.54
N SER A 2 24.06 24.26 11.28
CA SER A 2 23.05 23.75 10.36
C SER A 2 21.71 23.72 11.07
N ASN A 3 20.84 24.64 10.74
CA ASN A 3 19.42 24.48 10.98
C ASN A 3 18.89 23.39 10.06
N LYS A 4 19.27 22.15 10.36
CA LYS A 4 18.49 21.05 9.84
C LYS A 4 17.16 21.13 10.54
N MET A 5 16.17 21.70 9.88
CA MET A 5 14.81 21.45 10.22
C MET A 5 14.57 19.96 9.96
N GLU A 6 14.69 19.18 11.01
CA GLU A 6 14.21 17.81 10.94
C GLU A 6 12.72 17.91 10.71
N LEU A 7 12.29 17.49 9.51
CA LEU A 7 10.88 17.35 9.24
C LEU A 7 10.33 16.31 10.20
N ASP A 8 9.25 16.66 10.89
CA ASP A 8 8.56 15.76 11.80
C ASP A 8 7.81 14.72 10.95
N VAL A 9 8.43 13.57 10.73
CA VAL A 9 7.89 12.47 9.94
C VAL A 9 7.48 11.33 10.86
N THR A 10 6.22 10.97 10.82
CA THR A 10 5.67 9.85 11.59
C THR A 10 4.96 8.89 10.63
N ILE A 11 5.18 7.59 10.84
CA ILE A 11 4.40 6.54 10.17
C ILE A 11 3.59 5.83 11.24
N ARG A 12 2.30 5.70 10.98
CA ARG A 12 1.37 5.04 11.89
C ARG A 12 0.21 4.39 11.13
N GLN A 13 -0.59 3.63 11.83
CA GLN A 13 -1.83 3.10 11.25
C GLN A 13 -2.82 4.24 10.99
N ALA A 14 -3.59 4.09 9.91
CA ALA A 14 -4.64 5.04 9.55
C ALA A 14 -5.77 5.04 10.60
N GLU A 15 -6.34 6.21 10.82
CA GLU A 15 -7.45 6.44 11.74
C GLU A 15 -8.62 7.09 10.98
N LEU A 16 -9.82 7.00 11.52
CA LEU A 16 -10.99 7.62 10.88
C LEU A 16 -10.84 9.13 10.70
N GLY A 17 -10.11 9.79 11.59
CA GLY A 17 -9.81 11.21 11.47
C GLY A 17 -8.96 11.57 10.24
N ASP A 18 -8.33 10.59 9.59
CA ASP A 18 -7.53 10.80 8.38
C ASP A 18 -8.36 10.74 7.10
N LEU A 19 -9.62 10.28 7.19
CA LEU A 19 -10.39 9.89 6.01
C LEU A 19 -10.50 10.99 4.94
N ASP A 20 -10.79 12.23 5.34
CA ASP A 20 -10.95 13.31 4.38
C ASP A 20 -9.66 13.59 3.60
N GLN A 21 -8.52 13.55 4.27
CA GLN A 21 -7.22 13.72 3.62
C GLN A 21 -6.90 12.56 2.69
N LEU A 22 -7.22 11.32 3.09
CA LEU A 22 -7.01 10.12 2.26
C LEU A 22 -7.87 10.16 1.00
N ILE A 23 -9.14 10.54 1.12
CA ILE A 23 -10.04 10.70 -0.03
C ILE A 23 -9.44 11.70 -1.03
N TRP A 24 -9.01 12.85 -0.53
CA TRP A 24 -8.45 13.89 -1.39
C TRP A 24 -7.21 13.39 -2.14
N ILE A 25 -6.27 12.73 -1.44
CA ILE A 25 -5.04 12.21 -2.06
C ILE A 25 -5.36 11.15 -3.12
N GLU A 26 -6.27 10.23 -2.81
CA GLU A 26 -6.69 9.18 -3.75
C GLU A 26 -7.26 9.80 -5.03
N GLU A 27 -8.14 10.78 -4.90
CA GLU A 27 -8.77 11.44 -6.04
C GLU A 27 -7.79 12.26 -6.88
N GLN A 28 -6.72 12.80 -6.27
CA GLN A 28 -5.68 13.53 -7.01
C GLN A 28 -4.79 12.61 -7.83
N ASN A 29 -4.53 11.39 -7.36
CA ASN A 29 -3.49 10.52 -7.92
C ASN A 29 -4.02 9.43 -8.84
N PHE A 30 -5.32 9.12 -8.78
CA PHE A 30 -5.92 8.06 -9.58
C PHE A 30 -7.04 8.60 -10.45
N SER A 31 -7.21 7.97 -11.63
CA SER A 31 -8.36 8.26 -12.47
C SER A 31 -9.66 7.85 -11.77
N PRO A 32 -10.82 8.42 -12.14
CA PRO A 32 -12.10 8.02 -11.55
C PRO A 32 -12.37 6.51 -11.63
N GLU A 33 -11.87 5.85 -12.69
CA GLU A 33 -12.03 4.42 -12.89
C GLU A 33 -11.16 3.58 -11.96
N GLU A 34 -10.04 4.13 -11.49
CA GLU A 34 -9.07 3.42 -10.65
C GLU A 34 -9.15 3.82 -9.18
N ALA A 35 -9.64 5.02 -8.87
CA ALA A 35 -9.68 5.52 -7.51
C ALA A 35 -10.64 4.72 -6.63
N ALA A 36 -10.20 4.42 -5.41
CA ALA A 36 -11.08 3.85 -4.40
C ALA A 36 -12.15 4.88 -4.00
N SER A 37 -13.37 4.41 -3.76
CA SER A 37 -14.44 5.28 -3.30
C SER A 37 -14.20 5.73 -1.84
N PRO A 38 -14.80 6.86 -1.41
CA PRO A 38 -14.78 7.24 0.00
C PRO A 38 -15.27 6.13 0.94
N ALA A 39 -16.32 5.42 0.55
CA ALA A 39 -16.86 4.30 1.33
C ALA A 39 -15.84 3.16 1.45
N ALA A 40 -15.12 2.84 0.37
CA ALA A 40 -14.10 1.81 0.38
C ALA A 40 -12.93 2.19 1.29
N LEU A 41 -12.47 3.43 1.24
CA LEU A 41 -11.39 3.91 2.11
C LEU A 41 -11.79 3.85 3.58
N LYS A 42 -13.01 4.27 3.91
CA LYS A 42 -13.54 4.19 5.27
C LYS A 42 -13.58 2.73 5.76
N GLU A 43 -14.06 1.83 4.94
CA GLU A 43 -14.15 0.41 5.27
C GLU A 43 -12.76 -0.19 5.51
N ARG A 44 -11.76 0.18 4.70
CA ARG A 44 -10.37 -0.27 4.89
C ARG A 44 -9.80 0.22 6.22
N ILE A 45 -10.07 1.46 6.61
CA ILE A 45 -9.65 1.97 7.91
C ILE A 45 -10.27 1.13 9.03
N GLN A 46 -11.56 0.80 8.91
CA GLN A 46 -12.29 0.07 9.95
C GLN A 46 -11.90 -1.41 10.03
N GLN A 47 -11.61 -2.05 8.90
CA GLN A 47 -11.43 -3.50 8.83
C GLN A 47 -9.98 -3.95 8.74
N ILE A 48 -9.10 -3.18 8.10
CA ILE A 48 -7.72 -3.58 7.84
C ILE A 48 -6.71 -2.50 8.23
N SER A 49 -6.93 -1.78 9.34
CA SER A 49 -5.99 -0.78 9.82
C SER A 49 -4.60 -1.36 10.13
N ASP A 50 -4.51 -2.65 10.44
CA ASP A 50 -3.25 -3.35 10.70
C ASP A 50 -2.35 -3.48 9.45
N THR A 51 -2.89 -3.24 8.26
CA THR A 51 -2.15 -3.15 7.00
C THR A 51 -2.46 -1.85 6.25
N PHE A 52 -2.80 -0.80 6.98
CA PHE A 52 -3.08 0.52 6.43
C PHE A 52 -2.20 1.55 7.13
N LEU A 53 -1.11 1.97 6.46
CA LEU A 53 -0.16 2.91 7.03
C LEU A 53 -0.29 4.29 6.37
N VAL A 54 -0.19 5.33 7.19
CA VAL A 54 -0.08 6.71 6.73
C VAL A 54 1.28 7.27 7.13
N VAL A 55 1.86 8.10 6.27
CA VAL A 55 2.99 8.94 6.61
C VAL A 55 2.47 10.34 6.90
N VAL A 56 2.78 10.84 8.07
CA VAL A 56 2.34 12.16 8.54
C VAL A 56 3.55 13.08 8.57
N LEU A 57 3.42 14.21 7.90
CA LEU A 57 4.47 15.22 7.79
C LEU A 57 3.91 16.54 8.30
N GLU A 58 4.54 17.13 9.32
CA GLU A 58 4.08 18.41 9.89
C GLU A 58 2.58 18.35 10.31
N GLY A 59 2.13 17.23 10.85
CA GLY A 59 0.75 17.05 11.29
C GLY A 59 -0.27 16.77 10.19
N GLN A 60 0.17 16.64 8.94
CA GLN A 60 -0.71 16.36 7.80
C GLN A 60 -0.37 15.02 7.15
N VAL A 61 -1.39 14.31 6.66
CA VAL A 61 -1.19 13.08 5.90
C VAL A 61 -0.52 13.43 4.57
N ALA A 62 0.70 12.94 4.39
CA ALA A 62 1.49 13.17 3.18
C ALA A 62 1.44 11.99 2.21
N GLY A 63 0.97 10.84 2.67
CA GLY A 63 0.85 9.65 1.83
C GLY A 63 0.34 8.46 2.62
N TYR A 64 0.04 7.37 1.91
CA TYR A 64 -0.44 6.15 2.55
C TYR A 64 -0.20 4.93 1.68
N VAL A 65 -0.22 3.77 2.31
CA VAL A 65 -0.21 2.46 1.67
C VAL A 65 -1.21 1.57 2.37
N VAL A 66 -2.00 0.85 1.60
CA VAL A 66 -3.04 -0.04 2.15
C VAL A 66 -3.28 -1.25 1.28
N GLY A 67 -3.56 -2.37 1.91
CA GLY A 67 -4.03 -3.57 1.25
C GLY A 67 -4.32 -4.67 2.25
N PRO A 68 -5.24 -5.59 1.91
CA PRO A 68 -5.56 -6.73 2.76
C PRO A 68 -4.48 -7.80 2.69
N ALA A 69 -4.43 -8.65 3.70
CA ALA A 69 -3.61 -9.86 3.66
C ALA A 69 -4.44 -11.00 3.04
N LEU A 70 -3.92 -11.59 1.98
CA LEU A 70 -4.58 -12.65 1.22
C LEU A 70 -3.76 -13.94 1.27
N SER A 71 -4.45 -15.07 1.16
CA SER A 71 -3.76 -16.37 1.05
C SER A 71 -3.11 -16.57 -0.31
N SER A 72 -3.58 -15.88 -1.35
CA SER A 72 -3.03 -15.95 -2.70
C SER A 72 -1.82 -15.04 -2.88
N ARG A 73 -0.89 -15.47 -3.75
CA ARG A 73 0.30 -14.69 -4.09
C ARG A 73 -0.04 -13.42 -4.86
N TYR A 74 -1.04 -13.48 -5.73
CA TYR A 74 -1.41 -12.36 -6.60
C TYR A 74 -2.77 -11.77 -6.24
N LEU A 75 -2.91 -10.47 -6.51
CA LEU A 75 -4.21 -9.81 -6.42
C LEU A 75 -5.11 -10.29 -7.54
N THR A 76 -6.39 -10.44 -7.21
CA THR A 76 -7.49 -10.64 -8.16
C THR A 76 -8.46 -9.47 -8.01
N ASP A 77 -9.27 -9.21 -9.04
CA ASP A 77 -10.16 -8.04 -9.05
C ASP A 77 -11.22 -8.08 -7.93
N ASP A 78 -11.57 -9.26 -7.44
CA ASP A 78 -12.54 -9.43 -6.35
C ASP A 78 -12.10 -8.82 -5.00
N VAL A 79 -10.80 -8.60 -4.79
CA VAL A 79 -10.32 -7.96 -3.55
C VAL A 79 -10.77 -6.52 -3.41
N PHE A 80 -11.18 -5.89 -4.51
CA PHE A 80 -11.70 -4.52 -4.51
C PHE A 80 -13.18 -4.44 -4.17
N ASP A 81 -13.92 -5.57 -4.19
CA ASP A 81 -15.37 -5.60 -4.01
C ASP A 81 -15.79 -5.68 -2.56
N LYS A 82 -14.98 -6.29 -1.71
CA LYS A 82 -15.33 -6.52 -0.31
C LYS A 82 -14.11 -6.50 0.58
N VAL A 83 -14.21 -5.77 1.70
CA VAL A 83 -13.17 -5.71 2.71
C VAL A 83 -13.59 -6.57 3.90
N VAL A 84 -12.72 -7.49 4.30
CA VAL A 84 -12.88 -8.31 5.50
C VAL A 84 -11.65 -8.14 6.39
N PRO A 85 -11.77 -8.35 7.71
CA PRO A 85 -10.59 -8.29 8.58
C PRO A 85 -9.49 -9.23 8.12
N ASN A 86 -8.24 -8.81 8.27
CA ASN A 86 -7.10 -9.64 7.90
C ASN A 86 -7.03 -10.90 8.77
N PRO A 87 -6.65 -12.05 8.18
CA PRO A 87 -6.34 -13.22 9.00
C PRO A 87 -5.13 -12.90 9.90
N ALA A 88 -5.07 -13.57 11.06
CA ALA A 88 -4.03 -13.29 12.04
C ALA A 88 -2.63 -13.68 11.55
N GLN A 89 -2.51 -14.61 10.61
CA GLN A 89 -1.24 -15.17 10.17
C GLN A 89 -1.22 -15.51 8.70
N ALA A 90 0.00 -15.59 8.16
CA ALA A 90 0.30 -16.01 6.80
C ALA A 90 -0.23 -15.05 5.73
N GLY A 91 -0.05 -15.43 4.47
CA GLY A 91 -0.52 -14.69 3.32
C GLY A 91 0.38 -13.55 2.88
N PHE A 92 -0.07 -12.90 1.83
CA PHE A 92 0.61 -11.74 1.24
C PHE A 92 -0.22 -10.49 1.52
N ILE A 93 0.45 -9.41 1.93
CA ILE A 93 -0.22 -8.11 1.96
C ILE A 93 -0.35 -7.65 0.51
N ALA A 94 -1.57 -7.53 0.03
CA ALA A 94 -1.86 -7.19 -1.37
C ALA A 94 -2.15 -5.70 -1.45
N ILE A 95 -1.18 -4.90 -1.90
CA ILE A 95 -1.32 -3.45 -1.95
C ILE A 95 -2.40 -3.06 -2.95
N GLN A 96 -3.43 -2.38 -2.48
CA GLN A 96 -4.50 -1.80 -3.29
C GLN A 96 -4.21 -0.36 -3.69
N SER A 97 -3.55 0.39 -2.81
CA SER A 97 -3.16 1.78 -3.06
C SER A 97 -1.85 2.10 -2.37
N LEU A 98 -0.95 2.75 -3.11
CA LEU A 98 0.21 3.45 -2.59
C LEU A 98 0.16 4.84 -3.20
N SER A 99 0.04 5.87 -2.39
CA SER A 99 -0.24 7.20 -2.88
C SER A 99 0.43 8.26 -2.03
N VAL A 100 1.05 9.25 -2.69
CA VAL A 100 1.72 10.37 -2.03
C VAL A 100 1.03 11.66 -2.46
N HIS A 101 0.77 12.52 -1.48
CA HIS A 101 0.20 13.84 -1.71
C HIS A 101 1.01 14.58 -2.77
N PRO A 102 0.38 15.23 -3.77
CA PRO A 102 1.11 15.88 -4.86
C PRO A 102 2.21 16.85 -4.43
N ASP A 103 2.01 17.58 -3.34
CA ASP A 103 3.00 18.54 -2.83
C ASP A 103 4.24 17.86 -2.24
N TYR A 104 4.20 16.56 -1.97
CA TYR A 104 5.28 15.82 -1.32
C TYR A 104 5.87 14.72 -2.20
N GLN A 105 5.47 14.63 -3.45
CA GLN A 105 6.02 13.65 -4.39
C GLN A 105 7.48 13.95 -4.71
N GLY A 106 8.24 12.92 -5.06
CA GLY A 106 9.65 13.04 -5.38
C GLY A 106 10.58 13.17 -4.18
N GLN A 107 10.09 12.92 -2.96
CA GLN A 107 10.86 13.04 -1.72
C GLN A 107 11.11 11.71 -1.03
N GLY A 108 10.80 10.59 -1.70
CA GLY A 108 11.05 9.26 -1.15
C GLY A 108 10.01 8.73 -0.18
N LEU A 109 8.84 9.38 -0.05
CA LEU A 109 7.81 8.93 0.90
C LEU A 109 7.19 7.61 0.51
N GLY A 110 7.02 7.34 -0.79
CA GLY A 110 6.54 6.03 -1.25
C GLY A 110 7.48 4.90 -0.86
N THR A 111 8.78 5.11 -1.05
CA THR A 111 9.81 4.15 -0.63
C THR A 111 9.80 3.94 0.88
N LEU A 112 9.60 5.01 1.66
CA LEU A 112 9.51 4.93 3.12
C LEU A 112 8.28 4.12 3.55
N LEU A 113 7.13 4.34 2.90
CA LEU A 113 5.91 3.57 3.17
C LEU A 113 6.08 2.08 2.83
N LEU A 114 6.73 1.77 1.71
CA LEU A 114 7.01 0.38 1.34
C LEU A 114 7.94 -0.29 2.35
N ALA A 115 8.98 0.39 2.80
CA ALA A 115 9.88 -0.12 3.83
C ALA A 115 9.14 -0.39 5.14
N ALA A 116 8.26 0.52 5.55
CA ALA A 116 7.44 0.35 6.76
C ALA A 116 6.48 -0.82 6.62
N LEU A 117 5.86 -1.01 5.45
CA LEU A 117 4.96 -2.13 5.21
C LEU A 117 5.71 -3.47 5.23
N LYS A 118 6.95 -3.51 4.74
CA LYS A 118 7.80 -4.71 4.86
C LYS A 118 8.04 -5.07 6.32
N GLU A 119 8.29 -4.08 7.18
CA GLU A 119 8.43 -4.32 8.62
C GLU A 119 7.14 -4.89 9.23
N VAL A 120 5.99 -4.36 8.85
CA VAL A 120 4.69 -4.88 9.27
C VAL A 120 4.53 -6.34 8.83
N ALA A 121 4.87 -6.65 7.57
CA ALA A 121 4.81 -8.02 7.06
C ALA A 121 5.69 -8.97 7.88
N VAL A 122 6.90 -8.54 8.23
CA VAL A 122 7.81 -9.34 9.07
C VAL A 122 7.23 -9.55 10.47
N GLN A 123 6.75 -8.48 11.10
CA GLN A 123 6.17 -8.56 12.45
C GLN A 123 4.93 -9.45 12.51
N GLN A 124 4.13 -9.45 11.46
CA GLN A 124 2.92 -10.27 11.37
C GLN A 124 3.19 -11.67 10.81
N ASN A 125 4.44 -11.99 10.49
CA ASN A 125 4.83 -13.23 9.83
C ASN A 125 4.03 -13.49 8.54
N ARG A 126 3.90 -12.46 7.69
CA ARG A 126 3.33 -12.61 6.35
C ARG A 126 4.37 -13.17 5.40
N ALA A 127 3.93 -13.88 4.38
CA ALA A 127 4.82 -14.45 3.36
C ALA A 127 5.49 -13.38 2.50
N GLY A 128 4.84 -12.25 2.33
CA GLY A 128 5.39 -11.13 1.58
C GLY A 128 4.36 -10.07 1.28
N ILE A 129 4.66 -9.28 0.25
CA ILE A 129 3.80 -8.20 -0.25
C ILE A 129 3.65 -8.37 -1.75
N SER A 130 2.45 -8.22 -2.27
CA SER A 130 2.18 -8.27 -3.70
C SER A 130 1.39 -7.04 -4.14
N LEU A 131 1.50 -6.72 -5.42
CA LEU A 131 0.74 -5.63 -6.01
C LEU A 131 0.62 -5.84 -7.51
N THR A 132 -0.29 -5.10 -8.13
CA THR A 132 -0.31 -4.93 -9.58
C THR A 132 -0.05 -3.47 -9.90
N CYS A 133 0.68 -3.22 -10.98
CA CYS A 133 0.97 -1.85 -11.41
C CYS A 133 1.03 -1.74 -12.93
N HIS A 134 0.93 -0.51 -13.42
CA HIS A 134 1.19 -0.20 -14.82
C HIS A 134 2.67 -0.44 -15.17
N ASP A 135 2.96 -0.65 -16.43
CA ASP A 135 4.31 -0.93 -16.93
C ASP A 135 5.32 0.15 -16.55
N TYR A 136 4.92 1.42 -16.58
CA TYR A 136 5.81 2.53 -16.25
C TYR A 136 6.20 2.62 -14.77
N LEU A 137 5.55 1.83 -13.89
CA LEU A 137 5.86 1.76 -12.46
C LEU A 137 6.69 0.54 -12.08
N VAL A 138 6.90 -0.41 -12.99
CA VAL A 138 7.63 -1.64 -12.71
C VAL A 138 9.03 -1.33 -12.16
N SER A 139 9.78 -0.45 -12.82
CA SER A 139 11.14 -0.10 -12.39
C SER A 139 11.17 0.50 -10.99
N TYR A 140 10.18 1.31 -10.63
CA TYR A 140 10.07 1.89 -9.29
C TYR A 140 9.97 0.79 -8.22
N TYR A 141 9.11 -0.20 -8.45
CA TYR A 141 8.95 -1.30 -7.49
C TYR A 141 10.15 -2.23 -7.47
N GLU A 142 10.79 -2.47 -8.62
CA GLU A 142 12.04 -3.24 -8.67
C GLU A 142 13.14 -2.58 -7.85
N MET A 143 13.27 -1.25 -7.91
CA MET A 143 14.20 -0.49 -7.08
C MET A 143 13.89 -0.61 -5.58
N ASN A 144 12.65 -0.93 -5.23
CA ASN A 144 12.23 -1.14 -3.85
C ASN A 144 12.22 -2.63 -3.45
N GLY A 145 12.89 -3.48 -4.22
CA GLY A 145 13.08 -4.88 -3.87
C GLY A 145 11.99 -5.84 -4.30
N PHE A 146 11.05 -5.39 -5.13
CA PHE A 146 10.01 -6.24 -5.71
C PHE A 146 10.52 -6.89 -6.99
N ILE A 147 9.97 -8.04 -7.33
CA ILE A 147 10.29 -8.79 -8.54
C ILE A 147 9.07 -8.77 -9.46
N ASP A 148 9.32 -8.42 -10.74
CA ASP A 148 8.30 -8.48 -11.79
C ASP A 148 8.05 -9.95 -12.14
N GLU A 149 6.83 -10.42 -11.92
CA GLU A 149 6.41 -11.80 -12.20
C GLU A 149 5.47 -11.89 -13.40
N GLY A 150 5.41 -10.83 -14.19
CA GLY A 150 4.70 -10.84 -15.47
C GLY A 150 3.30 -10.23 -15.44
N ILE A 151 2.60 -10.38 -16.55
CA ILE A 151 1.29 -9.78 -16.75
C ILE A 151 0.27 -10.41 -15.82
N SER A 152 -0.47 -9.55 -15.10
CA SER A 152 -1.58 -9.96 -14.23
C SER A 152 -2.80 -10.36 -15.04
N GLU A 153 -3.65 -11.22 -14.45
CA GLU A 153 -4.97 -11.52 -14.98
C GLU A 153 -5.98 -10.37 -14.76
N SER A 154 -5.61 -9.35 -13.96
CA SER A 154 -6.47 -8.20 -13.71
C SER A 154 -6.75 -7.43 -14.99
N THR A 155 -8.01 -7.01 -15.14
CA THR A 155 -8.46 -6.12 -16.22
C THR A 155 -9.03 -4.82 -15.68
N HIS A 156 -8.75 -4.51 -14.42
CA HIS A 156 -9.26 -3.32 -13.73
C HIS A 156 -8.99 -2.05 -14.55
N GLY A 157 -10.03 -1.23 -14.76
CA GLY A 157 -9.92 -0.01 -15.56
C GLY A 157 -9.60 -0.23 -17.03
N GLY A 158 -9.66 -1.46 -17.54
CA GLY A 158 -9.33 -1.79 -18.93
C GLY A 158 -7.84 -1.74 -19.25
N ALA A 159 -6.98 -1.60 -18.24
CA ALA A 159 -5.53 -1.48 -18.40
C ALA A 159 -4.83 -2.84 -18.28
N THR A 160 -3.58 -2.90 -18.77
CA THR A 160 -2.69 -4.03 -18.54
C THR A 160 -1.92 -3.80 -17.26
N TRP A 161 -1.95 -4.80 -16.39
CA TRP A 161 -1.30 -4.76 -15.08
C TRP A 161 -0.21 -5.81 -14.98
N PHE A 162 0.84 -5.49 -14.22
CA PHE A 162 1.96 -6.40 -13.97
C PHE A 162 2.00 -6.78 -12.49
N ASN A 163 2.28 -8.06 -12.22
CA ASN A 163 2.42 -8.59 -10.87
C ASN A 163 3.82 -8.29 -10.34
N LEU A 164 3.91 -7.57 -9.25
CA LEU A 164 5.14 -7.31 -8.52
C LEU A 164 5.05 -7.95 -7.15
N VAL A 165 6.08 -8.67 -6.73
CA VAL A 165 6.08 -9.42 -5.47
C VAL A 165 7.38 -9.21 -4.72
N TRP A 166 7.26 -8.97 -3.42
CA TRP A 166 8.37 -9.06 -2.48
C TRP A 166 8.10 -10.24 -1.55
N ASP A 167 8.99 -11.23 -1.58
CA ASP A 167 8.94 -12.37 -0.64
C ASP A 167 9.71 -12.01 0.62
N SER A 168 9.07 -12.17 1.79
CA SER A 168 9.75 -11.92 3.06
C SER A 168 10.82 -12.98 3.31
N PRO A 169 12.08 -12.59 3.48
CA PRO A 169 13.14 -13.55 3.80
C PRO A 169 13.03 -14.10 5.22
N TYR A 170 12.16 -13.52 6.04
CA TYR A 170 11.97 -13.90 7.44
C TYR A 170 10.70 -14.72 7.66
N TYR A 171 9.92 -15.00 6.62
CA TYR A 171 8.70 -15.77 6.75
C TYR A 171 8.99 -17.21 7.20
N LYS A 172 8.28 -17.66 8.23
CA LYS A 172 8.38 -19.02 8.73
C LYS A 172 7.01 -19.69 8.66
N GLU A 173 6.91 -20.76 7.86
CA GLU A 173 5.74 -21.62 7.92
C GLU A 173 5.62 -22.21 9.31
N LYS A 174 4.39 -22.18 9.86
CA LYS A 174 4.11 -22.92 11.08
C LYS A 174 3.89 -24.38 10.74
N ALA A 175 4.67 -25.22 11.41
CA ALA A 175 4.48 -26.65 11.36
C ALA A 175 3.10 -27.03 11.93
#